data_6a95ca521669b3001ee69a649de96cba
#
_entry.id   6a95ca521669b3001ee69a649de96cba
#
_cell.length_a   1.000
_cell.length_b   1.000
_cell.length_c   1.000
_cell.angle_alpha   90.00
_cell.angle_beta   90.00
_cell.angle_gamma   90.00
#
_symmetry.space_group_name_H-M   'P 1'
#
loop_
_entity.id
_entity.type
_entity.pdbx_description
1 polymer ?
#
loop_
_entity_poly.entity_id
_entity_poly.type
_entity_poly.pdbx_seq_one_letter_code
_entity_poly.pdbx_strand_id
1 'polypeptide(L)'
;MNRKTWCRAFLLSSLSFTSLGVVGPDAFAQETSSVTTVSNKMVVPNEPDQPRATPVTRDSMKQYLEDLKFRSPRIPLPELTPEEKKLATEDPRTYGYEARLRKLHLNETSVSNYLPFGGVSKTASTQTPSRSGPVDPKMTLDYAFKVRLFWIAARGNNCQYCLGHQESKLLAAGMTEDQIAALDSDWELFPENERVAFALAKKLTLQPQLISSEDIEACRKHYSGEQLIEMIGSIAGNNAINRWKEGAGIPQSNNGGNFGGQSPTESHSYLTATSDKYAKRPSKVAAILEEDAGNVSLVQSSPTQFQRPPLETGAELSKRLESVKQRHARLPLVDEQTAREVMGELVEGKPVYQWHRLLANFPIAGKRLATGITTAKESDALSERLKLKMDWVIARQDRAWYAAALALEQMREAGIPQDQIDLLDREIKTADLSTSDAKPEDQERAILLIARNLAASPIVLTDRQVELAVKLVGPRAVTQAINYTAYRAAFDRITEAAGLGL
;
A
#
# COMPACT_ATOMS: atom_id res chain seq x y z
N MET A 1 37.84 43.85 -18.27
CA MET A 1 38.77 43.71 -19.43
C MET A 1 38.65 42.33 -20.00
N ASN A 2 38.36 42.39 -21.24
CA ASN A 2 38.41 41.55 -22.42
C ASN A 2 37.48 40.35 -22.56
N ARG A 3 36.50 40.65 -23.41
CA ARG A 3 35.74 39.80 -24.36
C ARG A 3 36.67 39.07 -25.32
N LYS A 4 36.27 37.86 -25.76
CA LYS A 4 36.39 37.47 -27.17
C LYS A 4 35.29 36.46 -27.56
N THR A 5 34.45 36.95 -28.42
CA THR A 5 33.46 36.35 -29.32
C THR A 5 34.17 35.64 -30.46
N TRP A 6 33.67 34.51 -30.95
CA TRP A 6 33.85 34.05 -32.33
C TRP A 6 32.59 33.42 -32.85
N CYS A 7 32.14 33.98 -33.98
CA CYS A 7 31.02 33.59 -34.84
C CYS A 7 31.47 32.82 -36.05
N ARG A 8 30.53 32.17 -36.74
CA ARG A 8 30.40 31.76 -38.15
C ARG A 8 30.98 30.37 -38.48
N ALA A 9 30.40 29.57 -39.42
CA ALA A 9 29.64 29.90 -40.62
C ALA A 9 28.75 28.74 -41.09
N PHE A 10 27.72 29.11 -41.76
CA PHE A 10 26.84 28.44 -42.73
C PHE A 10 27.51 27.48 -43.72
N LEU A 11 26.77 26.43 -44.14
CA LEU A 11 26.74 25.99 -45.54
C LEU A 11 25.38 25.33 -45.85
N LEU A 12 24.62 26.02 -46.69
CA LEU A 12 23.47 25.54 -47.47
C LEU A 12 23.97 24.76 -48.70
N SER A 13 23.32 23.68 -49.06
CA SER A 13 23.30 23.21 -50.45
C SER A 13 21.90 22.71 -50.79
N SER A 14 21.28 23.52 -51.62
CA SER A 14 20.08 23.22 -52.41
C SER A 14 20.49 22.42 -53.66
N LEU A 15 19.66 21.46 -54.05
CA LEU A 15 19.54 21.06 -55.48
C LEU A 15 18.14 20.56 -55.81
N SER A 16 17.73 20.97 -56.97
CA SER A 16 16.41 21.14 -57.51
C SER A 16 15.80 19.94 -58.23
N PHE A 17 14.49 19.92 -58.28
CA PHE A 17 13.52 19.56 -59.33
C PHE A 17 13.89 18.60 -60.46
N THR A 18 13.03 17.61 -60.66
CA THR A 18 12.39 17.37 -61.98
C THR A 18 10.99 16.79 -61.81
N SER A 19 10.07 17.37 -62.58
CA SER A 19 8.66 17.05 -62.76
C SER A 19 8.45 15.98 -63.81
N LEU A 20 7.34 15.26 -63.80
CA LEU A 20 6.34 15.01 -64.86
C LEU A 20 5.70 13.62 -64.72
N GLY A 21 4.38 13.61 -64.78
CA GLY A 21 3.59 12.41 -65.02
C GLY A 21 2.15 12.50 -64.47
N VAL A 22 1.31 13.25 -65.22
CA VAL A 22 -0.16 13.25 -65.02
C VAL A 22 -0.73 12.00 -65.68
N VAL A 23 -1.47 11.17 -64.96
CA VAL A 23 -2.44 10.21 -65.48
C VAL A 23 -3.69 10.30 -64.60
N GLY A 24 -4.83 10.48 -65.25
CA GLY A 24 -6.14 10.79 -64.66
C GLY A 24 -6.86 9.61 -64.01
N PRO A 25 -8.11 9.82 -63.60
CA PRO A 25 -8.71 9.14 -62.45
C PRO A 25 -9.47 7.86 -62.82
N ASP A 26 -9.19 6.78 -62.14
CA ASP A 26 -10.11 5.64 -62.06
C ASP A 26 -10.64 5.49 -60.63
N ALA A 27 -11.96 5.49 -60.60
CA ALA A 27 -12.78 5.37 -59.42
C ALA A 27 -12.67 3.96 -58.82
N PHE A 28 -12.02 3.85 -57.65
CA PHE A 28 -12.26 2.75 -56.74
C PHE A 28 -13.01 3.26 -55.53
N ALA A 29 -14.28 2.81 -55.45
CA ALA A 29 -15.08 2.95 -54.24
C ALA A 29 -14.40 2.23 -53.08
N GLN A 30 -13.83 2.99 -52.11
CA GLN A 30 -13.46 2.47 -50.84
C GLN A 30 -14.73 2.28 -50.02
N GLU A 31 -15.16 1.02 -49.85
CA GLU A 31 -16.00 0.62 -48.78
C GLU A 31 -15.33 0.98 -47.47
N THR A 32 -15.79 2.06 -46.83
CA THR A 32 -15.48 2.34 -45.44
C THR A 32 -16.23 1.31 -44.61
N SER A 33 -15.58 0.16 -44.36
CA SER A 33 -16.01 -0.70 -43.26
C SER A 33 -15.75 0.07 -41.96
N SER A 34 -16.81 0.63 -41.42
CA SER A 34 -16.85 1.13 -40.05
C SER A 34 -16.59 -0.08 -39.14
N VAL A 35 -15.34 -0.27 -38.75
CA VAL A 35 -15.01 -1.13 -37.62
C VAL A 35 -15.61 -0.46 -36.40
N THR A 36 -16.86 -0.83 -36.11
CA THR A 36 -17.48 -0.57 -34.81
C THR A 36 -16.67 -1.39 -33.81
N THR A 37 -15.66 -0.80 -33.22
CA THR A 37 -15.05 -1.32 -32.01
C THR A 37 -16.13 -1.34 -30.94
N VAL A 38 -16.86 -2.44 -30.86
CA VAL A 38 -17.65 -2.78 -29.70
C VAL A 38 -16.63 -3.00 -28.60
N SER A 39 -16.39 -1.93 -27.83
CA SER A 39 -15.72 -2.02 -26.54
C SER A 39 -16.59 -2.93 -25.69
N ASN A 40 -16.27 -4.21 -25.66
CA ASN A 40 -16.74 -5.10 -24.62
C ASN A 40 -16.14 -4.60 -23.31
N LYS A 41 -16.76 -3.58 -22.71
CA LYS A 41 -16.56 -3.28 -21.30
C LYS A 41 -16.98 -4.53 -20.55
N MET A 42 -16.01 -5.37 -20.17
CA MET A 42 -16.24 -6.35 -19.14
C MET A 42 -16.58 -5.52 -17.90
N VAL A 43 -17.85 -5.46 -17.57
CA VAL A 43 -18.31 -4.93 -16.28
C VAL A 43 -17.70 -5.89 -15.27
N VAL A 44 -16.69 -5.44 -14.51
CA VAL A 44 -16.20 -6.17 -13.36
C VAL A 44 -17.45 -6.47 -12.53
N PRO A 45 -17.81 -7.73 -12.27
CA PRO A 45 -18.99 -8.04 -11.50
C PRO A 45 -18.85 -7.29 -10.18
N ASN A 46 -19.77 -6.40 -9.91
CA ASN A 46 -19.79 -5.68 -8.64
C ASN A 46 -20.46 -6.63 -7.63
N GLU A 47 -19.67 -7.57 -7.12
CA GLU A 47 -20.08 -8.44 -6.03
C GLU A 47 -19.73 -7.75 -4.71
N PRO A 48 -20.63 -6.96 -4.14
CA PRO A 48 -20.32 -6.11 -2.99
C PRO A 48 -19.99 -6.92 -1.73
N ASP A 49 -20.36 -8.19 -1.71
CA ASP A 49 -20.17 -9.10 -0.59
C ASP A 49 -18.85 -9.90 -0.70
N GLN A 50 -18.15 -9.82 -1.84
CA GLN A 50 -16.88 -10.51 -2.05
C GLN A 50 -15.68 -9.57 -1.94
N PRO A 51 -14.56 -10.06 -1.36
CA PRO A 51 -13.29 -9.34 -1.41
C PRO A 51 -12.79 -9.27 -2.86
N ARG A 52 -12.20 -8.15 -3.23
CA ARG A 52 -11.65 -7.98 -4.57
C ARG A 52 -10.26 -8.60 -4.66
N ALA A 53 -10.14 -9.77 -5.27
CA ALA A 53 -8.86 -10.40 -5.55
C ALA A 53 -8.25 -9.89 -6.85
N THR A 54 -6.93 -9.69 -6.86
CA THR A 54 -6.20 -9.36 -8.08
C THR A 54 -5.95 -10.65 -8.86
N PRO A 55 -6.31 -10.73 -10.16
CA PRO A 55 -6.11 -11.93 -10.98
C PRO A 55 -4.68 -12.45 -10.95
N VAL A 56 -4.53 -13.77 -11.04
CA VAL A 56 -3.24 -14.46 -10.82
C VAL A 56 -2.28 -14.29 -12.00
N THR A 57 -2.81 -14.26 -13.24
CA THR A 57 -1.97 -14.09 -14.44
C THR A 57 -1.76 -12.62 -14.79
N ARG A 58 -0.63 -12.34 -15.44
CA ARG A 58 -0.23 -10.98 -15.82
C ARG A 58 -1.29 -10.30 -16.70
N ASP A 59 -1.74 -10.94 -17.76
CA ASP A 59 -2.71 -10.37 -18.70
C ASP A 59 -4.03 -10.04 -18.03
N SER A 60 -4.57 -10.99 -17.26
CA SER A 60 -5.82 -10.76 -16.53
C SER A 60 -5.69 -9.67 -15.47
N MET A 61 -4.53 -9.58 -14.80
CA MET A 61 -4.24 -8.51 -13.84
C MET A 61 -4.24 -7.14 -14.52
N LYS A 62 -3.60 -7.01 -15.69
CA LYS A 62 -3.54 -5.73 -16.42
C LYS A 62 -4.93 -5.29 -16.90
N GLN A 63 -5.73 -6.23 -17.41
CA GLN A 63 -7.13 -5.96 -17.77
C GLN A 63 -7.92 -5.48 -16.53
N TYR A 64 -7.76 -6.16 -15.40
CA TYR A 64 -8.43 -5.80 -14.16
C TYR A 64 -8.02 -4.40 -13.66
N LEU A 65 -6.74 -4.02 -13.78
CA LEU A 65 -6.27 -2.67 -13.43
C LEU A 65 -6.90 -1.60 -14.35
N GLU A 66 -7.11 -1.90 -15.64
CA GLU A 66 -7.78 -1.01 -16.58
C GLU A 66 -9.25 -0.79 -16.19
N ASP A 67 -9.95 -1.88 -15.85
CA ASP A 67 -11.36 -1.83 -15.46
C ASP A 67 -11.58 -1.05 -14.15
N LEU A 68 -10.63 -1.14 -13.21
CA LEU A 68 -10.70 -0.43 -11.93
C LEU A 68 -10.55 1.10 -12.01
N LYS A 69 -10.21 1.66 -13.17
CA LYS A 69 -10.27 3.11 -13.40
C LYS A 69 -11.68 3.68 -13.22
N PHE A 70 -12.68 2.82 -13.36
CA PHE A 70 -14.10 3.17 -13.22
C PHE A 70 -14.68 2.79 -11.85
N ARG A 71 -13.85 2.32 -10.91
CA ARG A 71 -14.29 1.96 -9.56
C ARG A 71 -14.87 3.17 -8.83
N SER A 72 -16.05 3.01 -8.24
CA SER A 72 -16.61 3.99 -7.31
C SER A 72 -15.90 3.90 -5.95
N PRO A 73 -15.64 5.04 -5.30
CA PRO A 73 -15.09 5.05 -3.95
C PRO A 73 -16.09 4.51 -2.93
N ARG A 74 -15.57 3.95 -1.83
CA ARG A 74 -16.38 3.33 -0.77
C ARG A 74 -16.99 4.33 0.22
N ILE A 75 -16.32 5.47 0.44
CA ILE A 75 -16.75 6.47 1.42
C ILE A 75 -17.46 7.61 0.68
N PRO A 76 -18.73 7.91 0.98
CA PRO A 76 -19.42 9.01 0.35
C PRO A 76 -18.82 10.37 0.78
N LEU A 77 -18.74 11.29 -0.15
CA LEU A 77 -18.38 12.69 0.09
C LEU A 77 -19.50 13.60 -0.40
N PRO A 78 -19.64 14.81 0.15
CA PRO A 78 -20.54 15.81 -0.37
C PRO A 78 -20.30 16.06 -1.86
N GLU A 79 -21.37 16.32 -2.61
CA GLU A 79 -21.26 16.68 -4.02
C GLU A 79 -20.41 17.93 -4.21
N LEU A 80 -19.71 17.97 -5.34
CA LEU A 80 -18.90 19.11 -5.73
C LEU A 80 -19.77 20.14 -6.46
N THR A 81 -19.56 21.42 -6.18
CA THR A 81 -20.04 22.51 -7.03
C THR A 81 -19.39 22.43 -8.42
N PRO A 82 -19.94 23.11 -9.45
CA PRO A 82 -19.31 23.16 -10.77
C PRO A 82 -17.85 23.65 -10.74
N GLU A 83 -17.55 24.65 -9.90
CA GLU A 83 -16.22 25.24 -9.73
C GLU A 83 -15.27 24.24 -9.10
N GLU A 84 -15.72 23.52 -8.05
CA GLU A 84 -14.92 22.48 -7.40
C GLU A 84 -14.67 21.28 -8.32
N LYS A 85 -15.65 20.92 -9.19
CA LYS A 85 -15.46 19.87 -10.21
C LYS A 85 -14.33 20.25 -11.17
N LYS A 86 -14.31 21.53 -11.61
CA LYS A 86 -13.22 22.04 -12.45
C LYS A 86 -11.87 21.94 -11.74
N LEU A 87 -11.76 22.43 -10.50
CA LEU A 87 -10.54 22.34 -9.70
C LEU A 87 -10.10 20.89 -9.48
N ALA A 88 -11.01 19.97 -9.20
CA ALA A 88 -10.71 18.56 -9.02
C ALA A 88 -10.17 17.89 -10.31
N THR A 89 -10.56 18.40 -11.47
CA THR A 89 -10.05 17.94 -12.77
C THR A 89 -8.66 18.53 -13.05
N GLU A 90 -8.44 19.81 -12.75
CA GLU A 90 -7.18 20.52 -13.00
C GLU A 90 -6.07 20.13 -12.00
N ASP A 91 -6.42 19.98 -10.73
CA ASP A 91 -5.49 19.52 -9.69
C ASP A 91 -6.11 18.43 -8.81
N PRO A 92 -6.19 17.20 -9.31
CA PRO A 92 -6.79 16.07 -8.58
C PRO A 92 -6.02 15.70 -7.30
N ARG A 93 -4.77 16.17 -7.14
CA ARG A 93 -3.99 15.92 -5.91
C ARG A 93 -4.46 16.77 -4.73
N THR A 94 -4.91 17.99 -5.00
CA THR A 94 -5.38 18.92 -3.97
C THR A 94 -6.90 18.89 -3.80
N TYR A 95 -7.65 18.69 -4.89
CA TYR A 95 -9.10 18.77 -4.90
C TYR A 95 -9.80 17.46 -5.27
N GLY A 96 -9.04 16.41 -5.62
CA GLY A 96 -9.60 15.09 -5.92
C GLY A 96 -10.19 14.39 -4.70
N TYR A 97 -10.82 13.26 -4.95
CA TYR A 97 -11.55 12.49 -3.94
C TYR A 97 -10.72 12.24 -2.67
N GLU A 98 -9.50 11.72 -2.81
CA GLU A 98 -8.66 11.36 -1.66
C GLU A 98 -8.27 12.57 -0.81
N ALA A 99 -7.89 13.67 -1.44
CA ALA A 99 -7.52 14.89 -0.72
C ALA A 99 -8.70 15.45 0.08
N ARG A 100 -9.90 15.45 -0.52
CA ARG A 100 -11.14 15.86 0.13
C ARG A 100 -11.52 14.95 1.29
N LEU A 101 -11.42 13.63 1.09
CA LEU A 101 -11.69 12.63 2.13
C LEU A 101 -10.79 12.87 3.36
N ARG A 102 -9.49 13.06 3.15
CA ARG A 102 -8.54 13.31 4.22
C ARG A 102 -8.79 14.65 4.92
N LYS A 103 -8.99 15.71 4.15
CA LYS A 103 -9.28 17.03 4.71
C LYS A 103 -10.55 17.04 5.56
N LEU A 104 -11.62 16.37 5.09
CA LEU A 104 -12.91 16.39 5.76
C LEU A 104 -12.94 15.52 7.02
N HIS A 105 -12.27 14.37 7.02
CA HIS A 105 -12.43 13.38 8.08
C HIS A 105 -11.19 13.16 8.95
N LEU A 106 -9.99 13.55 8.48
CA LEU A 106 -8.74 13.35 9.21
C LEU A 106 -8.04 14.67 9.58
N ASN A 107 -8.53 15.81 9.10
CA ASN A 107 -7.85 17.11 9.19
C ASN A 107 -6.43 17.09 8.58
N GLU A 108 -6.17 16.21 7.62
CA GLU A 108 -4.90 16.02 6.95
C GLU A 108 -5.01 16.33 5.46
N THR A 109 -3.89 16.75 4.86
CA THR A 109 -3.84 17.13 3.44
C THR A 109 -2.96 16.20 2.61
N SER A 110 -2.23 15.25 3.21
CA SER A 110 -1.24 14.45 2.49
C SER A 110 -1.20 13.00 2.95
N VAL A 111 -1.06 12.08 1.99
CA VAL A 111 -0.77 10.65 2.22
C VAL A 111 0.70 10.37 2.49
N SER A 112 1.58 11.37 2.40
CA SER A 112 3.02 11.19 2.56
C SER A 112 3.42 10.71 3.96
N ASN A 113 2.54 10.86 4.94
CA ASN A 113 2.77 10.42 6.32
C ASN A 113 2.84 8.88 6.46
N TYR A 114 2.24 8.11 5.53
CA TYR A 114 2.41 6.66 5.52
C TYR A 114 3.76 6.21 4.96
N LEU A 115 4.40 7.03 4.13
CA LEU A 115 5.58 6.67 3.35
C LEU A 115 6.81 7.54 3.68
N PRO A 116 7.15 7.79 4.95
CA PRO A 116 8.30 8.63 5.26
C PRO A 116 9.62 8.00 4.79
N PHE A 117 9.70 6.66 4.70
CA PHE A 117 10.83 5.93 4.13
C PHE A 117 10.74 5.72 2.61
N GLY A 118 9.64 6.08 1.98
CA GLY A 118 9.43 5.99 0.52
C GLY A 118 10.11 7.11 -0.29
N GLY A 119 10.78 8.05 0.35
CA GLY A 119 11.42 9.20 -0.29
C GLY A 119 12.57 8.84 -1.24
N VAL A 120 12.93 9.80 -2.10
CA VAL A 120 14.04 9.68 -3.05
C VAL A 120 15.37 9.95 -2.34
N SER A 121 16.38 9.11 -2.56
CA SER A 121 17.76 9.42 -2.16
C SER A 121 18.27 10.65 -2.93
N LYS A 122 19.07 11.51 -2.27
CA LYS A 122 19.68 12.70 -2.89
C LYS A 122 20.62 12.40 -4.06
N THR A 123 21.02 11.14 -4.23
CA THR A 123 21.91 10.71 -5.33
C THR A 123 21.19 10.45 -6.66
N ALA A 124 19.85 10.39 -6.67
CA ALA A 124 19.09 10.27 -7.90
C ALA A 124 18.99 11.64 -8.59
N SER A 125 19.55 11.77 -9.79
CA SER A 125 19.68 12.99 -10.57
C SER A 125 18.38 13.58 -11.15
N THR A 126 17.24 13.22 -10.65
CA THR A 126 15.94 13.76 -11.09
C THR A 126 15.50 14.90 -10.16
N GLN A 127 15.59 16.12 -10.66
CA GLN A 127 15.27 17.40 -10.01
C GLN A 127 13.77 17.62 -9.76
N THR A 128 13.03 16.63 -9.35
CA THR A 128 11.64 16.86 -8.93
C THR A 128 11.64 17.13 -7.42
N PRO A 129 11.29 18.35 -6.97
CA PRO A 129 11.20 18.64 -5.55
C PRO A 129 10.22 17.67 -4.90
N SER A 130 10.70 16.91 -3.92
CA SER A 130 9.82 16.06 -3.11
C SER A 130 8.84 16.97 -2.37
N ARG A 131 7.56 16.98 -2.78
CA ARG A 131 6.47 17.64 -2.04
C ARG A 131 6.22 16.98 -0.66
N SER A 132 6.93 15.90 -0.36
CA SER A 132 6.83 15.12 0.87
C SER A 132 7.61 15.68 2.06
N GLY A 133 8.18 16.88 1.93
CA GLY A 133 9.06 17.46 2.96
C GLY A 133 10.50 16.93 2.86
N PRO A 134 11.36 17.28 3.83
CA PRO A 134 12.79 16.93 3.78
C PRO A 134 12.98 15.41 3.78
N VAL A 135 13.87 14.95 2.90
CA VAL A 135 14.32 13.56 2.84
C VAL A 135 15.32 13.34 3.99
N ASP A 136 15.19 12.21 4.69
CA ASP A 136 16.14 11.85 5.73
C ASP A 136 17.52 11.60 5.09
N PRO A 137 18.59 12.27 5.56
CA PRO A 137 19.93 12.15 4.97
C PRO A 137 20.54 10.76 5.13
N LYS A 138 20.02 9.95 6.05
CA LYS A 138 20.47 8.57 6.28
C LYS A 138 19.85 7.56 5.32
N MET A 139 18.82 7.94 4.56
CA MET A 139 18.24 7.08 3.53
C MET A 139 19.18 6.98 2.33
N THR A 140 19.57 5.75 1.99
CA THR A 140 20.54 5.44 0.95
C THR A 140 20.05 4.45 -0.10
N LEU A 141 18.91 3.79 0.13
CA LEU A 141 18.34 2.83 -0.83
C LEU A 141 17.81 3.56 -2.06
N ASP A 142 18.07 2.97 -3.23
CA ASP A 142 17.60 3.46 -4.51
C ASP A 142 16.07 3.53 -4.57
N TYR A 143 15.55 4.57 -5.23
CA TYR A 143 14.11 4.78 -5.31
C TYR A 143 13.41 3.71 -6.16
N ALA A 144 13.98 3.34 -7.32
CA ALA A 144 13.38 2.32 -8.19
C ALA A 144 13.39 0.95 -7.51
N PHE A 145 14.42 0.66 -6.69
CA PHE A 145 14.43 -0.53 -5.83
C PHE A 145 13.26 -0.50 -4.82
N LYS A 146 13.05 0.62 -4.12
CA LYS A 146 11.90 0.76 -3.18
C LYS A 146 10.55 0.65 -3.90
N VAL A 147 10.45 1.12 -5.15
CA VAL A 147 9.24 0.95 -5.99
C VAL A 147 8.99 -0.54 -6.30
N ARG A 148 10.04 -1.35 -6.55
CA ARG A 148 9.92 -2.81 -6.73
C ARG A 148 9.39 -3.49 -5.46
N LEU A 149 9.92 -3.12 -4.30
CA LEU A 149 9.41 -3.63 -3.01
C LEU A 149 7.95 -3.25 -2.78
N PHE A 150 7.57 -2.02 -3.18
CA PHE A 150 6.18 -1.58 -3.08
C PHE A 150 5.26 -2.35 -4.03
N TRP A 151 5.72 -2.63 -5.25
CA TRP A 151 4.99 -3.47 -6.19
C TRP A 151 4.67 -4.84 -5.58
N ILE A 152 5.67 -5.51 -4.98
CA ILE A 152 5.52 -6.80 -4.30
C ILE A 152 4.52 -6.71 -3.14
N ALA A 153 4.64 -5.70 -2.29
CA ALA A 153 3.69 -5.50 -1.18
C ALA A 153 2.26 -5.25 -1.68
N ALA A 154 2.10 -4.45 -2.75
CA ALA A 154 0.79 -4.17 -3.33
C ALA A 154 0.16 -5.42 -3.96
N ARG A 155 0.97 -6.25 -4.63
CA ARG A 155 0.55 -7.52 -5.23
C ARG A 155 0.07 -8.50 -4.16
N GLY A 156 0.84 -8.66 -3.08
CA GLY A 156 0.51 -9.55 -1.96
C GLY A 156 -0.73 -9.10 -1.18
N ASN A 157 -0.99 -7.80 -1.07
CA ASN A 157 -2.14 -7.24 -0.36
C ASN A 157 -3.41 -7.10 -1.20
N ASN A 158 -3.39 -7.42 -2.49
CA ASN A 158 -4.48 -7.11 -3.43
C ASN A 158 -4.81 -5.60 -3.52
N CYS A 159 -3.81 -4.71 -3.35
CA CYS A 159 -4.02 -3.28 -3.53
C CYS A 159 -3.88 -2.89 -4.99
N GLN A 160 -5.00 -2.91 -5.72
CA GLN A 160 -5.03 -2.65 -7.15
C GLN A 160 -4.60 -1.21 -7.49
N TYR A 161 -5.07 -0.22 -6.72
CA TYR A 161 -4.63 1.17 -6.88
C TYR A 161 -3.10 1.30 -6.78
N CYS A 162 -2.54 0.70 -5.73
CA CYS A 162 -1.10 0.77 -5.49
C CYS A 162 -0.33 0.03 -6.58
N LEU A 163 -0.81 -1.15 -6.99
CA LEU A 163 -0.19 -1.97 -8.02
C LEU A 163 -0.09 -1.21 -9.35
N GLY A 164 -1.20 -0.65 -9.86
CA GLY A 164 -1.21 0.14 -11.08
C GLY A 164 -0.29 1.36 -11.00
N HIS A 165 -0.22 2.01 -9.83
CA HIS A 165 0.70 3.13 -9.59
C HIS A 165 2.18 2.70 -9.68
N GLN A 166 2.53 1.52 -9.15
CA GLN A 166 3.90 1.02 -9.22
C GLN A 166 4.25 0.54 -10.64
N GLU A 167 3.30 -0.05 -11.39
CA GLU A 167 3.48 -0.36 -12.82
C GLU A 167 3.97 0.88 -13.59
N SER A 168 3.22 1.98 -13.48
CA SER A 168 3.55 3.23 -14.17
C SER A 168 4.92 3.80 -13.74
N LYS A 169 5.27 3.68 -12.45
CA LYS A 169 6.58 4.15 -11.94
C LYS A 169 7.74 3.33 -12.44
N LEU A 170 7.59 2.01 -12.52
CA LEU A 170 8.63 1.10 -12.97
C LEU A 170 8.88 1.29 -14.48
N LEU A 171 7.83 1.46 -15.27
CA LEU A 171 7.96 1.82 -16.71
C LEU A 171 8.68 3.17 -16.87
N ALA A 172 8.30 4.19 -16.11
CA ALA A 172 8.96 5.50 -16.12
C ALA A 172 10.42 5.45 -15.66
N ALA A 173 10.78 4.48 -14.81
CA ALA A 173 12.16 4.21 -14.42
C ALA A 173 12.96 3.40 -15.45
N GLY A 174 12.36 3.09 -16.62
CA GLY A 174 13.02 2.39 -17.72
C GLY A 174 12.96 0.86 -17.66
N MET A 175 12.19 0.27 -16.75
CA MET A 175 11.94 -1.16 -16.77
C MET A 175 11.04 -1.54 -17.93
N THR A 176 11.36 -2.66 -18.59
CA THR A 176 10.50 -3.24 -19.62
C THR A 176 9.30 -3.95 -18.99
N GLU A 177 8.24 -4.16 -19.78
CA GLU A 177 7.08 -4.94 -19.36
C GLU A 177 7.46 -6.35 -18.86
N ASP A 178 8.38 -7.01 -19.53
CA ASP A 178 8.86 -8.34 -19.15
C ASP A 178 9.66 -8.33 -17.84
N GLN A 179 10.43 -7.27 -17.58
CA GLN A 179 11.12 -7.12 -16.29
C GLN A 179 10.13 -6.89 -15.14
N ILE A 180 9.05 -6.13 -15.37
CA ILE A 180 8.00 -5.94 -14.38
C ILE A 180 7.21 -7.25 -14.19
N ALA A 181 6.92 -7.97 -15.26
CA ALA A 181 6.28 -9.29 -15.19
C ALA A 181 7.15 -10.32 -14.43
N ALA A 182 8.47 -10.21 -14.53
CA ALA A 182 9.40 -11.04 -13.79
C ALA A 182 9.35 -10.79 -12.27
N LEU A 183 9.01 -9.58 -11.81
CA LEU A 183 8.76 -9.33 -10.37
C LEU A 183 7.62 -10.22 -9.83
N ASP A 184 6.65 -10.56 -10.67
CA ASP A 184 5.51 -11.40 -10.30
C ASP A 184 5.85 -12.90 -10.31
N SER A 185 6.77 -13.35 -11.17
CA SER A 185 6.90 -14.78 -11.46
C SER A 185 8.31 -15.35 -11.63
N ASP A 186 9.35 -14.51 -11.76
CA ASP A 186 10.70 -14.97 -12.13
C ASP A 186 11.82 -14.11 -11.51
N TRP A 187 12.07 -14.31 -10.23
CA TRP A 187 13.07 -13.52 -9.52
C TRP A 187 14.52 -13.86 -9.91
N GLU A 188 14.75 -14.95 -10.62
CA GLU A 188 16.10 -15.32 -11.09
C GLU A 188 16.71 -14.28 -12.05
N LEU A 189 15.87 -13.43 -12.66
CA LEU A 189 16.33 -12.32 -13.48
C LEU A 189 16.93 -11.15 -12.67
N PHE A 190 16.78 -11.15 -11.36
CA PHE A 190 17.26 -10.09 -10.48
C PHE A 190 18.51 -10.54 -9.72
N PRO A 191 19.41 -9.61 -9.35
CA PRO A 191 20.59 -9.93 -8.57
C PRO A 191 20.22 -10.45 -7.18
N GLU A 192 21.11 -11.21 -6.56
CA GLU A 192 20.86 -11.91 -5.30
C GLU A 192 20.42 -10.97 -4.18
N ASN A 193 21.06 -9.82 -4.05
CA ASN A 193 20.68 -8.81 -3.05
C ASN A 193 19.22 -8.35 -3.22
N GLU A 194 18.71 -8.21 -4.45
CA GLU A 194 17.31 -7.86 -4.67
C GLU A 194 16.38 -9.05 -4.38
N ARG A 195 16.76 -10.27 -4.75
CA ARG A 195 15.95 -11.48 -4.49
C ARG A 195 15.69 -11.71 -3.02
N VAL A 196 16.71 -11.55 -2.16
CA VAL A 196 16.52 -11.69 -0.70
C VAL A 196 15.62 -10.58 -0.14
N ALA A 197 15.72 -9.37 -0.67
CA ALA A 197 14.84 -8.26 -0.29
C ALA A 197 13.38 -8.47 -0.76
N PHE A 198 13.18 -9.05 -1.94
CA PHE A 198 11.85 -9.41 -2.45
C PHE A 198 11.19 -10.50 -1.59
N ALA A 199 11.97 -11.51 -1.19
CA ALA A 199 11.50 -12.54 -0.27
C ALA A 199 11.11 -11.96 1.09
N LEU A 200 11.92 -11.05 1.64
CA LEU A 200 11.60 -10.31 2.85
C LEU A 200 10.32 -9.46 2.67
N ALA A 201 10.19 -8.72 1.57
CA ALA A 201 9.02 -7.89 1.31
C ALA A 201 7.73 -8.71 1.23
N LYS A 202 7.76 -9.85 0.51
CA LYS A 202 6.62 -10.78 0.43
C LYS A 202 6.27 -11.35 1.80
N LYS A 203 7.25 -11.89 2.53
CA LYS A 203 7.05 -12.51 3.84
C LYS A 203 6.56 -11.51 4.87
N LEU A 204 7.17 -10.31 4.92
CA LEU A 204 6.76 -9.24 5.83
C LEU A 204 5.35 -8.72 5.52
N THR A 205 4.94 -8.76 4.27
CA THR A 205 3.59 -8.36 3.86
C THR A 205 2.55 -9.38 4.28
N LEU A 206 2.78 -10.67 4.00
CA LEU A 206 1.78 -11.73 4.14
C LEU A 206 1.80 -12.41 5.51
N GLN A 207 2.99 -12.57 6.10
CA GLN A 207 3.23 -13.38 7.29
C GLN A 207 4.30 -12.74 8.18
N PRO A 208 4.09 -11.51 8.70
CA PRO A 208 5.09 -10.77 9.49
C PRO A 208 5.61 -11.56 10.71
N GLN A 209 4.75 -12.37 11.32
CA GLN A 209 5.09 -13.22 12.46
C GLN A 209 6.12 -14.33 12.16
N LEU A 210 6.33 -14.64 10.89
CA LEU A 210 7.28 -15.67 10.46
C LEU A 210 8.64 -15.10 10.08
N ILE A 211 8.84 -13.79 10.16
CA ILE A 211 10.15 -13.18 9.97
C ILE A 211 11.09 -13.69 11.06
N SER A 212 12.17 -14.32 10.65
CA SER A 212 13.16 -14.94 11.52
C SER A 212 14.48 -14.15 11.53
N SER A 213 15.39 -14.56 12.41
CA SER A 213 16.75 -14.01 12.41
C SER A 213 17.49 -14.36 11.13
N GLU A 214 17.25 -15.54 10.58
CA GLU A 214 17.85 -16.01 9.32
C GLU A 214 17.42 -15.16 8.12
N ASP A 215 16.15 -14.72 8.06
CA ASP A 215 15.68 -13.79 7.02
C ASP A 215 16.44 -12.45 7.07
N ILE A 216 16.65 -11.93 8.28
CA ILE A 216 17.38 -10.67 8.49
C ILE A 216 18.87 -10.85 8.18
N GLU A 217 19.49 -11.96 8.60
CA GLU A 217 20.90 -12.25 8.30
C GLU A 217 21.14 -12.49 6.80
N ALA A 218 20.20 -13.12 6.10
CA ALA A 218 20.30 -13.25 4.64
C ALA A 218 20.36 -11.87 3.95
N CYS A 219 19.52 -10.93 4.40
CA CYS A 219 19.57 -9.55 3.91
C CYS A 219 20.83 -8.80 4.38
N ARG A 220 21.32 -9.04 5.60
CA ARG A 220 22.49 -8.38 6.18
C ARG A 220 23.79 -8.66 5.43
N LYS A 221 23.86 -9.75 4.67
CA LYS A 221 24.97 -10.03 3.75
C LYS A 221 25.14 -8.97 2.65
N HIS A 222 24.06 -8.24 2.33
CA HIS A 222 24.01 -7.30 1.23
C HIS A 222 23.69 -5.86 1.65
N TYR A 223 23.08 -5.67 2.84
CA TYR A 223 22.58 -4.38 3.32
C TYR A 223 23.08 -4.09 4.74
N SER A 224 23.42 -2.84 5.01
CA SER A 224 23.75 -2.40 6.37
C SER A 224 22.51 -2.45 7.29
N GLY A 225 22.76 -2.37 8.61
CA GLY A 225 21.67 -2.30 9.60
C GLY A 225 20.72 -1.11 9.37
N GLU A 226 21.26 0.04 8.97
CA GLU A 226 20.44 1.22 8.63
C GLU A 226 19.64 0.99 7.35
N GLN A 227 20.24 0.42 6.30
CA GLN A 227 19.52 0.06 5.06
C GLN A 227 18.40 -0.96 5.32
N LEU A 228 18.58 -1.88 6.25
CA LEU A 228 17.53 -2.83 6.65
C LEU A 228 16.38 -2.11 7.37
N ILE A 229 16.66 -1.15 8.25
CA ILE A 229 15.60 -0.32 8.88
C ILE A 229 14.87 0.50 7.81
N GLU A 230 15.59 1.13 6.87
CA GLU A 230 15.00 1.86 5.74
C GLU A 230 14.10 0.96 4.89
N MET A 231 14.56 -0.23 4.54
CA MET A 231 13.83 -1.22 3.76
C MET A 231 12.55 -1.66 4.46
N ILE A 232 12.66 -2.08 5.73
CA ILE A 232 11.52 -2.52 6.55
C ILE A 232 10.53 -1.38 6.76
N GLY A 233 11.02 -0.18 7.06
CA GLY A 233 10.18 1.02 7.17
C GLY A 233 9.44 1.36 5.87
N SER A 234 10.10 1.18 4.72
CA SER A 234 9.48 1.34 3.40
C SER A 234 8.38 0.29 3.16
N ILE A 235 8.67 -0.99 3.38
CA ILE A 235 7.69 -2.08 3.20
C ILE A 235 6.51 -1.92 4.16
N ALA A 236 6.75 -1.56 5.41
CA ALA A 236 5.70 -1.31 6.40
C ALA A 236 4.81 -0.13 5.99
N GLY A 237 5.40 0.98 5.53
CA GLY A 237 4.67 2.11 4.97
C GLY A 237 3.86 1.73 3.72
N ASN A 238 4.41 0.87 2.85
CA ASN A 238 3.68 0.34 1.69
C ASN A 238 2.45 -0.46 2.13
N ASN A 239 2.56 -1.24 3.18
CA ASN A 239 1.45 -1.97 3.78
C ASN A 239 0.39 -1.04 4.39
N ALA A 240 0.79 0.08 4.99
CA ALA A 240 -0.14 1.09 5.49
C ALA A 240 -0.92 1.76 4.35
N ILE A 241 -0.22 2.23 3.30
CA ILE A 241 -0.87 2.88 2.17
C ILE A 241 -1.77 1.91 1.38
N ASN A 242 -1.42 0.61 1.29
CA ASN A 242 -2.29 -0.40 0.69
C ASN A 242 -3.63 -0.45 1.41
N ARG A 243 -3.62 -0.49 2.76
CA ARG A 243 -4.85 -0.52 3.56
C ARG A 243 -5.65 0.76 3.45
N TRP A 244 -4.99 1.90 3.43
CA TRP A 244 -5.68 3.17 3.20
C TRP A 244 -6.40 3.20 1.84
N LYS A 245 -5.69 2.84 0.77
CA LYS A 245 -6.25 2.86 -0.60
C LYS A 245 -7.40 1.88 -0.78
N GLU A 246 -7.22 0.64 -0.31
CA GLU A 246 -8.28 -0.36 -0.39
C GLU A 246 -9.41 -0.09 0.59
N GLY A 247 -9.14 0.31 1.83
CA GLY A 247 -10.16 0.66 2.81
C GLY A 247 -11.11 1.75 2.32
N ALA A 248 -10.56 2.85 1.82
CA ALA A 248 -11.35 3.96 1.28
C ALA A 248 -11.89 3.69 -0.14
N GLY A 249 -11.43 2.63 -0.82
CA GLY A 249 -11.84 2.31 -2.18
C GLY A 249 -11.40 3.37 -3.19
N ILE A 250 -10.18 3.92 -3.04
CA ILE A 250 -9.69 4.99 -3.93
C ILE A 250 -9.68 4.48 -5.38
N PRO A 251 -10.39 5.14 -6.31
CA PRO A 251 -10.38 4.74 -7.71
C PRO A 251 -9.01 4.98 -8.35
N GLN A 252 -8.64 4.17 -9.35
CA GLN A 252 -7.48 4.45 -10.18
C GLN A 252 -7.66 5.81 -10.85
N SER A 253 -6.61 6.63 -10.86
CA SER A 253 -6.63 7.84 -11.64
C SER A 253 -6.48 7.50 -13.12
N ASN A 254 -7.29 8.13 -13.99
CA ASN A 254 -7.12 8.01 -15.44
C ASN A 254 -5.73 8.51 -15.90
N ASN A 255 -5.07 9.28 -15.08
CA ASN A 255 -3.81 9.96 -15.38
C ASN A 255 -2.59 9.22 -14.87
N GLY A 256 -2.59 7.89 -14.80
CA GLY A 256 -1.42 7.01 -14.53
C GLY A 256 -0.33 7.55 -13.58
N GLY A 257 -0.67 8.45 -12.68
CA GLY A 257 0.25 9.20 -11.84
C GLY A 257 1.30 9.99 -12.64
N ASN A 258 1.40 11.28 -12.43
CA ASN A 258 2.35 12.20 -13.08
C ASN A 258 3.81 11.81 -12.80
N PHE A 259 4.32 10.81 -13.51
CA PHE A 259 5.71 10.37 -13.43
C PHE A 259 6.41 10.63 -14.75
N GLY A 260 7.37 11.52 -14.73
CA GLY A 260 8.24 11.77 -15.88
C GLY A 260 7.74 12.80 -16.90
N GLY A 261 6.92 13.77 -16.52
CA GLY A 261 6.61 14.92 -17.38
C GLY A 261 5.58 14.68 -18.46
N GLN A 262 4.83 13.59 -18.42
CA GLN A 262 3.70 13.36 -19.31
C GLN A 262 2.51 14.23 -18.91
N SER A 263 1.76 14.71 -19.89
CA SER A 263 0.61 15.57 -19.70
C SER A 263 -0.44 14.95 -18.77
N PRO A 264 -1.06 15.71 -17.85
CA PRO A 264 -2.15 15.22 -17.02
C PRO A 264 -3.39 14.73 -17.80
N THR A 265 -3.43 15.02 -19.09
CA THR A 265 -4.60 14.74 -19.97
C THR A 265 -4.46 13.41 -20.72
N GLU A 266 -3.29 12.76 -20.74
CA GLU A 266 -3.12 11.46 -21.38
C GLU A 266 -3.46 10.32 -20.42
N SER A 267 -4.45 9.53 -20.75
CA SER A 267 -4.83 8.32 -20.03
C SER A 267 -3.76 7.24 -20.27
N HIS A 268 -3.02 6.87 -19.22
CA HIS A 268 -2.12 5.72 -19.30
C HIS A 268 -2.93 4.43 -19.38
N SER A 269 -2.69 3.61 -20.40
CA SER A 269 -3.28 2.27 -20.48
C SER A 269 -2.38 1.25 -19.78
N TYR A 270 -2.99 0.38 -18.97
CA TYR A 270 -2.30 -0.78 -18.40
C TYR A 270 -2.18 -1.94 -19.41
N LEU A 271 -2.88 -1.86 -20.55
CA LEU A 271 -2.93 -2.91 -21.60
C LEU A 271 -1.70 -2.87 -22.51
N THR A 272 -0.52 -2.74 -21.95
CA THR A 272 0.75 -2.84 -22.69
C THR A 272 1.12 -4.30 -22.89
N ALA A 273 1.72 -4.64 -24.03
CA ALA A 273 2.03 -6.02 -24.38
C ALA A 273 3.13 -6.61 -23.48
N THR A 274 2.82 -7.73 -22.85
CA THR A 274 3.79 -8.59 -22.18
C THR A 274 4.12 -9.76 -23.11
N SER A 275 5.35 -10.23 -23.13
CA SER A 275 5.71 -11.42 -23.95
C SER A 275 4.96 -12.66 -23.51
N ASP A 276 4.75 -13.62 -24.43
CA ASP A 276 4.06 -14.90 -24.15
C ASP A 276 4.74 -15.69 -23.03
N LYS A 277 6.03 -15.44 -22.79
CA LYS A 277 6.79 -16.04 -21.68
C LYS A 277 6.17 -15.72 -20.33
N TYR A 278 5.63 -14.52 -20.14
CA TYR A 278 5.14 -14.03 -18.86
C TYR A 278 3.63 -13.80 -18.81
N ALA A 279 3.00 -13.52 -19.96
CA ALA A 279 1.60 -13.10 -20.03
C ALA A 279 0.63 -14.01 -19.26
N LYS A 280 0.77 -15.32 -19.40
CA LYS A 280 -0.07 -16.35 -18.76
C LYS A 280 0.59 -17.02 -17.56
N ARG A 281 1.77 -16.55 -17.15
CA ARG A 281 2.48 -17.16 -16.02
C ARG A 281 1.79 -16.79 -14.71
N PRO A 282 1.53 -17.77 -13.81
CA PRO A 282 0.90 -17.47 -12.52
C PRO A 282 1.86 -16.69 -11.62
N SER A 283 1.30 -15.79 -10.85
CA SER A 283 2.03 -15.02 -9.85
C SER A 283 2.63 -15.91 -8.76
N LYS A 284 3.87 -15.62 -8.37
CA LYS A 284 4.49 -16.16 -7.15
C LYS A 284 4.31 -15.23 -5.94
N VAL A 285 3.79 -14.03 -6.17
CA VAL A 285 3.64 -12.97 -5.16
C VAL A 285 2.21 -12.84 -4.69
N ALA A 286 1.22 -12.96 -5.62
CA ALA A 286 -0.18 -12.82 -5.28
C ALA A 286 -0.60 -13.79 -4.18
N ALA A 287 -1.26 -13.26 -3.16
CA ALA A 287 -2.01 -14.07 -2.24
C ALA A 287 -3.33 -14.49 -2.91
N ILE A 288 -3.63 -15.76 -2.88
CA ILE A 288 -4.82 -16.33 -3.51
C ILE A 288 -5.88 -16.50 -2.43
N LEU A 289 -7.06 -15.94 -2.67
CA LEU A 289 -8.23 -16.22 -1.83
C LEU A 289 -8.77 -17.60 -2.18
N GLU A 290 -9.31 -18.33 -1.20
CA GLU A 290 -9.78 -19.73 -1.38
C GLU A 290 -10.78 -19.89 -2.53
N GLU A 291 -11.64 -18.89 -2.75
CA GLU A 291 -12.66 -18.90 -3.81
C GLU A 291 -12.04 -18.82 -5.21
N ASP A 292 -10.90 -18.15 -5.36
CA ASP A 292 -10.18 -18.09 -6.64
C ASP A 292 -9.39 -19.38 -6.93
N ALA A 293 -9.00 -20.13 -5.90
CA ALA A 293 -8.24 -21.37 -6.05
C ALA A 293 -9.02 -22.47 -6.81
N GLY A 294 -10.36 -22.46 -6.75
CA GLY A 294 -11.22 -23.42 -7.46
C GLY A 294 -11.21 -23.27 -8.98
N ASN A 295 -10.82 -22.12 -9.52
CA ASN A 295 -10.82 -21.83 -10.96
C ASN A 295 -9.45 -21.94 -11.63
N VAL A 296 -8.36 -22.13 -10.88
CA VAL A 296 -7.00 -22.16 -11.42
C VAL A 296 -6.34 -23.49 -11.13
N SER A 297 -6.54 -24.45 -12.03
CA SER A 297 -5.95 -25.81 -11.95
C SER A 297 -4.40 -25.84 -11.88
N LEU A 298 -3.73 -24.69 -12.06
CA LEU A 298 -2.27 -24.53 -12.01
C LEU A 298 -1.73 -24.14 -10.62
N VAL A 299 -2.60 -23.80 -9.67
CA VAL A 299 -2.20 -23.32 -8.34
C VAL A 299 -2.17 -24.40 -7.28
N GLN A 300 -2.46 -25.64 -7.65
CA GLN A 300 -2.45 -26.79 -6.73
C GLN A 300 -1.10 -27.08 -6.04
N SER A 301 -0.03 -26.39 -6.42
CA SER A 301 1.28 -26.55 -5.76
C SER A 301 1.51 -25.64 -4.53
N SER A 302 0.63 -24.66 -4.24
CA SER A 302 0.83 -23.75 -3.08
C SER A 302 -0.44 -23.14 -2.46
N PRO A 303 -1.63 -23.71 -2.51
CA PRO A 303 -2.81 -23.11 -1.85
C PRO A 303 -2.65 -23.04 -0.32
N THR A 304 -1.94 -24.00 0.28
CA THR A 304 -1.71 -24.07 1.73
C THR A 304 -0.80 -22.96 2.27
N GLN A 305 -0.03 -22.29 1.45
CA GLN A 305 0.91 -21.26 1.89
C GLN A 305 0.20 -19.96 2.33
N PHE A 306 -1.01 -19.70 1.84
CA PHE A 306 -1.76 -18.49 2.08
C PHE A 306 -3.08 -18.70 2.82
N GLN A 307 -3.47 -19.94 3.09
CA GLN A 307 -4.59 -20.21 3.98
C GLN A 307 -4.25 -19.64 5.36
N ARG A 308 -5.15 -18.78 5.87
CA ARG A 308 -4.99 -18.24 7.21
C ARG A 308 -5.40 -19.31 8.21
N PRO A 309 -4.46 -19.84 9.00
CA PRO A 309 -4.82 -20.74 10.07
C PRO A 309 -5.73 -20.02 11.07
N PRO A 310 -6.63 -20.73 11.77
CA PRO A 310 -7.39 -20.17 12.87
C PRO A 310 -6.48 -19.43 13.86
N LEU A 311 -7.02 -18.43 14.55
CA LEU A 311 -6.27 -17.70 15.57
C LEU A 311 -5.91 -18.65 16.71
N GLU A 312 -4.71 -18.47 17.25
CA GLU A 312 -4.22 -19.20 18.43
C GLU A 312 -5.12 -18.91 19.63
N THR A 313 -5.40 -19.91 20.43
CA THR A 313 -6.25 -19.81 21.62
C THR A 313 -5.57 -20.37 22.85
N GLY A 314 -6.07 -20.00 24.02
CA GLY A 314 -5.70 -20.58 25.31
C GLY A 314 -4.18 -20.61 25.56
N ALA A 315 -3.63 -21.78 25.81
CA ALA A 315 -2.24 -21.95 26.18
C ALA A 315 -1.26 -21.56 25.06
N GLU A 316 -1.63 -21.75 23.81
CA GLU A 316 -0.79 -21.34 22.67
C GLU A 316 -0.66 -19.82 22.59
N LEU A 317 -1.78 -19.10 22.68
CA LEU A 317 -1.78 -17.64 22.72
C LEU A 317 -0.93 -17.12 23.89
N SER A 318 -1.15 -17.66 25.10
CA SER A 318 -0.37 -17.29 26.29
C SER A 318 1.13 -17.50 26.09
N LYS A 319 1.53 -18.64 25.50
CA LYS A 319 2.93 -18.93 25.18
C LYS A 319 3.53 -17.93 24.17
N ARG A 320 2.76 -17.55 23.12
CA ARG A 320 3.20 -16.54 22.15
C ARG A 320 3.42 -15.18 22.78
N LEU A 321 2.49 -14.71 23.60
CA LEU A 321 2.58 -13.43 24.27
C LEU A 321 3.74 -13.40 25.28
N GLU A 322 3.94 -14.48 26.05
CA GLU A 322 5.06 -14.57 27.00
C GLU A 322 6.42 -14.58 26.27
N SER A 323 6.53 -15.23 25.11
CA SER A 323 7.76 -15.27 24.33
C SER A 323 8.25 -13.89 23.90
N VAL A 324 7.37 -12.87 23.85
CA VAL A 324 7.77 -11.50 23.47
C VAL A 324 8.71 -10.88 24.50
N LYS A 325 8.58 -11.20 25.78
CA LYS A 325 9.43 -10.69 26.84
C LYS A 325 10.90 -11.17 26.73
N GLN A 326 11.11 -12.29 26.03
CA GLN A 326 12.42 -12.89 25.84
C GLN A 326 13.06 -12.53 24.49
N ARG A 327 12.38 -11.71 23.68
CA ARG A 327 12.88 -11.31 22.37
C ARG A 327 14.04 -10.33 22.51
N HIS A 328 15.00 -10.48 21.60
CA HIS A 328 16.10 -9.54 21.41
C HIS A 328 15.96 -8.88 20.05
N ALA A 329 16.14 -7.56 20.01
CA ALA A 329 16.06 -6.80 18.78
C ALA A 329 17.05 -7.34 17.72
N ARG A 330 16.56 -7.63 16.52
CA ARG A 330 17.36 -8.09 15.37
C ARG A 330 18.06 -6.94 14.64
N LEU A 331 17.61 -5.70 14.89
CA LEU A 331 18.10 -4.49 14.24
C LEU A 331 18.68 -3.52 15.28
N PRO A 332 19.61 -2.64 14.89
CA PRO A 332 20.23 -1.71 15.82
C PRO A 332 19.21 -0.76 16.45
N LEU A 333 19.28 -0.60 17.75
CA LEU A 333 18.53 0.37 18.52
C LEU A 333 19.49 1.47 18.98
N VAL A 334 19.14 2.74 18.78
CA VAL A 334 19.88 3.83 19.43
C VAL A 334 19.68 3.77 20.95
N ASP A 335 20.54 4.42 21.73
CA ASP A 335 20.32 4.57 23.17
C ASP A 335 19.07 5.39 23.49
N GLU A 336 18.62 5.34 24.75
CA GLU A 336 17.39 5.99 25.17
C GLU A 336 17.48 7.53 25.08
N GLN A 337 18.65 8.10 25.39
CA GLN A 337 18.85 9.55 25.33
C GLN A 337 18.73 10.04 23.89
N THR A 338 19.40 9.41 22.95
CA THR A 338 19.29 9.70 21.52
C THR A 338 17.84 9.58 21.04
N ALA A 339 17.12 8.54 21.48
CA ALA A 339 15.72 8.37 21.12
C ALA A 339 14.85 9.51 21.67
N ARG A 340 15.08 9.98 22.91
CA ARG A 340 14.37 11.15 23.48
C ARG A 340 14.65 12.42 22.71
N GLU A 341 15.89 12.65 22.33
CA GLU A 341 16.27 13.84 21.54
C GLU A 341 15.60 13.86 20.17
N VAL A 342 15.58 12.72 19.47
CA VAL A 342 14.98 12.60 18.14
C VAL A 342 13.46 12.68 18.22
N MET A 343 12.81 11.92 19.12
CA MET A 343 11.35 11.83 19.23
C MET A 343 10.73 13.07 19.86
N GLY A 344 11.43 13.74 20.80
CA GLY A 344 10.97 14.97 21.42
C GLY A 344 9.62 14.80 22.13
N GLU A 345 8.67 15.67 21.79
CA GLU A 345 7.32 15.71 22.39
C GLU A 345 6.54 14.38 22.37
N LEU A 346 6.84 13.49 21.41
CA LEU A 346 6.18 12.19 21.32
C LEU A 346 6.40 11.31 22.57
N VAL A 347 7.55 11.50 23.24
CA VAL A 347 7.97 10.70 24.40
C VAL A 347 8.19 11.56 25.66
N GLU A 348 7.80 12.83 25.63
CA GLU A 348 7.89 13.72 26.78
C GLU A 348 7.02 13.20 27.94
N GLY A 349 7.61 12.99 29.10
CA GLY A 349 6.93 12.45 30.28
C GLY A 349 6.46 10.98 30.12
N LYS A 350 6.85 10.27 29.06
CA LYS A 350 6.44 8.91 28.75
C LYS A 350 7.63 7.96 28.66
N PRO A 351 7.41 6.64 28.81
CA PRO A 351 8.44 5.62 28.55
C PRO A 351 8.92 5.64 27.09
N VAL A 352 10.21 5.41 26.90
CA VAL A 352 10.81 5.19 25.59
C VAL A 352 10.84 3.69 25.30
N TYR A 353 9.92 3.24 24.45
CA TYR A 353 9.86 1.83 24.03
C TYR A 353 10.93 1.51 22.97
N GLN A 354 11.21 0.23 22.78
CA GLN A 354 12.20 -0.21 21.79
C GLN A 354 11.86 0.27 20.36
N TRP A 355 10.58 0.37 20.00
CA TRP A 355 10.21 0.86 18.68
C TRP A 355 10.53 2.35 18.47
N HIS A 356 10.52 3.19 19.52
CA HIS A 356 11.02 4.57 19.45
C HIS A 356 12.53 4.58 19.15
N ARG A 357 13.28 3.74 19.85
CA ARG A 357 14.74 3.59 19.69
C ARG A 357 15.10 3.07 18.30
N LEU A 358 14.30 2.15 17.74
CA LEU A 358 14.47 1.67 16.37
C LEU A 358 14.27 2.79 15.35
N LEU A 359 13.13 3.49 15.43
CA LEU A 359 12.79 4.54 14.47
C LEU A 359 13.70 5.78 14.60
N ALA A 360 14.23 6.06 15.78
CA ALA A 360 15.17 7.16 16.00
C ALA A 360 16.52 7.01 15.28
N ASN A 361 16.82 5.85 14.71
CA ASN A 361 17.92 5.72 13.74
C ASN A 361 17.76 6.67 12.55
N PHE A 362 16.52 7.07 12.22
CA PHE A 362 16.20 8.00 11.14
C PHE A 362 15.48 9.23 11.71
N PRO A 363 16.21 10.33 11.98
CA PRO A 363 15.67 11.47 12.75
C PRO A 363 14.52 12.18 12.05
N ILE A 364 14.42 12.12 10.73
CA ILE A 364 13.33 12.72 9.96
C ILE A 364 12.26 11.66 9.62
N ALA A 365 12.65 10.60 8.91
CA ALA A 365 11.71 9.58 8.44
C ALA A 365 11.11 8.77 9.59
N GLY A 366 11.93 8.36 10.54
CA GLY A 366 11.50 7.61 11.71
C GLY A 366 10.60 8.42 12.64
N LYS A 367 10.96 9.69 12.92
CA LYS A 367 10.11 10.59 13.71
C LYS A 367 8.75 10.82 13.03
N ARG A 368 8.73 11.03 11.71
CA ARG A 368 7.46 11.20 10.97
C ARG A 368 6.57 9.96 11.06
N LEU A 369 7.15 8.77 10.95
CA LEU A 369 6.38 7.53 11.09
C LEU A 369 5.86 7.37 12.53
N ALA A 370 6.71 7.63 13.53
CA ALA A 370 6.30 7.61 14.94
C ALA A 370 5.18 8.63 15.22
N THR A 371 5.28 9.83 14.66
CA THR A 371 4.21 10.85 14.73
C THR A 371 2.91 10.29 14.16
N GLY A 372 2.93 9.73 12.94
CA GLY A 372 1.73 9.16 12.30
C GLY A 372 1.08 8.04 13.13
N ILE A 373 1.89 7.13 13.70
CA ILE A 373 1.41 6.07 14.58
C ILE A 373 0.76 6.65 15.85
N THR A 374 1.33 7.71 16.41
CA THR A 374 0.83 8.34 17.63
C THR A 374 -0.42 9.17 17.36
N THR A 375 -0.40 10.03 16.33
CA THR A 375 -1.55 10.91 15.99
C THR A 375 -2.76 10.13 15.48
N ALA A 376 -2.57 8.96 14.88
CA ALA A 376 -3.70 8.08 14.56
C ALA A 376 -4.53 7.72 15.81
N LYS A 377 -3.89 7.68 16.99
CA LYS A 377 -4.57 7.47 18.27
C LYS A 377 -5.39 8.67 18.75
N GLU A 378 -5.17 9.85 18.19
CA GLU A 378 -5.92 11.08 18.54
C GLU A 378 -7.23 11.24 17.76
N SER A 379 -7.67 10.20 17.05
CA SER A 379 -8.92 10.17 16.30
C SER A 379 -10.12 10.45 17.21
N ASP A 380 -10.88 11.50 16.92
CA ASP A 380 -11.97 12.01 17.77
C ASP A 380 -13.30 11.26 17.63
N ALA A 381 -13.50 10.54 16.51
CA ALA A 381 -14.70 9.74 16.29
C ALA A 381 -14.58 8.29 16.82
N LEU A 382 -13.41 7.90 17.36
CA LEU A 382 -13.17 6.58 17.96
C LEU A 382 -12.85 6.75 19.43
N SER A 383 -13.64 6.11 20.32
CA SER A 383 -13.34 6.16 21.76
C SER A 383 -12.02 5.44 22.08
N GLU A 384 -11.34 5.86 23.15
CA GLU A 384 -10.09 5.24 23.59
C GLU A 384 -10.25 3.72 23.82
N ARG A 385 -11.37 3.33 24.43
CA ARG A 385 -11.68 1.91 24.67
C ARG A 385 -11.84 1.13 23.36
N LEU A 386 -12.46 1.72 22.34
CA LEU A 386 -12.58 1.11 21.01
C LEU A 386 -11.22 0.99 20.31
N LYS A 387 -10.37 2.01 20.41
CA LYS A 387 -9.00 1.97 19.85
C LYS A 387 -8.15 0.85 20.47
N LEU A 388 -8.25 0.61 21.77
CA LEU A 388 -7.57 -0.52 22.44
C LEU A 388 -8.07 -1.88 21.91
N LYS A 389 -9.39 -2.03 21.69
CA LYS A 389 -9.95 -3.23 21.08
C LYS A 389 -9.50 -3.40 19.62
N MET A 390 -9.42 -2.31 18.87
CA MET A 390 -8.86 -2.32 17.51
C MET A 390 -7.40 -2.73 17.51
N ASP A 391 -6.58 -2.22 18.43
CA ASP A 391 -5.17 -2.62 18.57
C ASP A 391 -5.02 -4.13 18.73
N TRP A 392 -5.86 -4.72 19.60
CA TRP A 392 -5.90 -6.17 19.77
C TRP A 392 -6.29 -6.90 18.49
N VAL A 393 -7.43 -6.53 17.90
CA VAL A 393 -7.98 -7.22 16.72
C VAL A 393 -7.01 -7.15 15.53
N ILE A 394 -6.35 -6.00 15.30
CA ILE A 394 -5.39 -5.80 14.23
C ILE A 394 -4.14 -6.65 14.48
N ALA A 395 -3.56 -6.56 15.68
CA ALA A 395 -2.35 -7.31 16.04
C ALA A 395 -2.59 -8.83 16.01
N ARG A 396 -3.76 -9.30 16.47
CA ARG A 396 -4.16 -10.71 16.39
C ARG A 396 -4.30 -11.18 14.94
N GLN A 397 -4.88 -10.34 14.09
CA GLN A 397 -5.03 -10.64 12.66
C GLN A 397 -3.69 -10.73 11.93
N ASP A 398 -2.75 -9.85 12.26
CA ASP A 398 -1.37 -9.87 11.72
C ASP A 398 -0.45 -10.86 12.48
N ARG A 399 -0.91 -11.42 13.62
CA ARG A 399 -0.08 -12.18 14.56
C ARG A 399 1.16 -11.40 15.01
N ALA A 400 1.03 -10.10 15.13
CA ALA A 400 2.07 -9.21 15.61
C ALA A 400 2.15 -9.29 17.15
N TRP A 401 2.96 -10.21 17.64
CA TRP A 401 2.96 -10.59 19.06
C TRP A 401 3.42 -9.48 19.99
N TYR A 402 4.35 -8.62 19.54
CA TYR A 402 4.73 -7.41 20.29
C TYR A 402 3.53 -6.47 20.47
N ALA A 403 2.85 -6.17 19.37
CA ALA A 403 1.69 -5.29 19.38
C ALA A 403 0.51 -5.89 20.18
N ALA A 404 0.29 -7.21 20.04
CA ALA A 404 -0.75 -7.93 20.77
C ALA A 404 -0.50 -7.92 22.29
N ALA A 405 0.75 -8.15 22.72
CA ALA A 405 1.11 -8.13 24.13
C ALA A 405 0.93 -6.72 24.73
N LEU A 406 1.38 -5.68 24.01
CA LEU A 406 1.18 -4.29 24.40
C LEU A 406 -0.32 -3.92 24.46
N ALA A 407 -1.12 -4.34 23.49
CA ALA A 407 -2.56 -4.09 23.48
C ALA A 407 -3.26 -4.79 24.66
N LEU A 408 -2.86 -6.02 24.97
CA LEU A 408 -3.42 -6.77 26.11
C LEU A 408 -3.14 -6.07 27.46
N GLU A 409 -1.90 -5.59 27.65
CA GLU A 409 -1.50 -4.84 28.83
C GLU A 409 -2.35 -3.56 28.96
N GLN A 410 -2.44 -2.75 27.91
CA GLN A 410 -3.21 -1.52 27.90
C GLN A 410 -4.73 -1.76 28.11
N MET A 411 -5.29 -2.83 27.55
CA MET A 411 -6.69 -3.19 27.80
C MET A 411 -6.95 -3.57 29.26
N ARG A 412 -6.01 -4.30 29.89
CA ARG A 412 -6.11 -4.65 31.31
C ARG A 412 -6.00 -3.42 32.22
N GLU A 413 -5.08 -2.52 31.93
CA GLU A 413 -4.95 -1.23 32.62
C GLU A 413 -6.22 -0.38 32.50
N ALA A 414 -6.87 -0.41 31.33
CA ALA A 414 -8.14 0.27 31.09
C ALA A 414 -9.37 -0.47 31.69
N GLY A 415 -9.15 -1.55 32.44
CA GLY A 415 -10.20 -2.32 33.09
C GLY A 415 -11.15 -3.05 32.14
N ILE A 416 -10.65 -3.50 30.96
CA ILE A 416 -11.44 -4.36 30.06
C ILE A 416 -11.40 -5.79 30.60
N PRO A 417 -12.55 -6.41 30.92
CA PRO A 417 -12.61 -7.75 31.46
C PRO A 417 -12.09 -8.80 30.49
N GLN A 418 -11.49 -9.88 31.01
CA GLN A 418 -10.86 -10.93 30.17
C GLN A 418 -11.87 -11.59 29.23
N ASP A 419 -13.10 -11.83 29.67
CA ASP A 419 -14.17 -12.41 28.87
C ASP A 419 -14.54 -11.51 27.66
N GLN A 420 -14.49 -10.19 27.81
CA GLN A 420 -14.67 -9.26 26.71
C GLN A 420 -13.49 -9.30 25.72
N ILE A 421 -12.26 -9.46 26.22
CA ILE A 421 -11.06 -9.61 25.37
C ILE A 421 -11.18 -10.91 24.56
N ASP A 422 -11.56 -12.00 25.17
CA ASP A 422 -11.73 -13.31 24.52
C ASP A 422 -12.81 -13.29 23.42
N LEU A 423 -13.82 -12.44 23.56
CA LEU A 423 -14.84 -12.22 22.54
C LEU A 423 -14.31 -11.50 21.29
N LEU A 424 -13.25 -10.69 21.43
CA LEU A 424 -12.68 -9.97 20.28
C LEU A 424 -12.03 -10.87 19.24
N ASP A 425 -11.62 -12.08 19.60
CA ASP A 425 -11.04 -13.06 18.65
C ASP A 425 -12.12 -13.82 17.86
N ARG A 426 -13.38 -13.71 18.26
CA ARG A 426 -14.49 -14.37 17.54
C ARG A 426 -14.75 -13.68 16.21
N GLU A 427 -15.17 -14.47 15.24
CA GLU A 427 -15.59 -13.98 13.94
C GLU A 427 -16.80 -13.03 14.07
N ILE A 428 -16.74 -11.90 13.38
CA ILE A 428 -17.88 -10.98 13.22
C ILE A 428 -18.41 -11.17 11.81
N LYS A 429 -19.62 -11.73 11.67
CA LYS A 429 -20.27 -11.92 10.37
C LYS A 429 -21.02 -10.65 9.97
N THR A 430 -20.93 -10.30 8.70
CA THR A 430 -21.66 -9.14 8.13
C THR A 430 -23.18 -9.26 8.37
N ALA A 431 -23.71 -10.47 8.28
CA ALA A 431 -25.14 -10.75 8.51
C ALA A 431 -25.61 -10.51 9.95
N ASP A 432 -24.68 -10.46 10.92
CA ASP A 432 -24.99 -10.20 12.34
C ASP A 432 -25.15 -8.71 12.66
N LEU A 433 -24.93 -7.82 11.68
CA LEU A 433 -25.03 -6.37 11.85
C LEU A 433 -26.42 -5.90 11.39
N SER A 434 -27.18 -5.28 12.28
CA SER A 434 -28.48 -4.68 11.96
C SER A 434 -28.37 -3.17 11.77
N THR A 435 -29.01 -2.65 10.72
CA THR A 435 -29.14 -1.20 10.50
C THR A 435 -30.54 -0.66 10.83
N SER A 436 -31.54 -1.53 10.97
CA SER A 436 -32.91 -1.13 11.27
C SER A 436 -33.14 -0.85 12.77
N ASP A 437 -32.45 -1.59 13.64
CA ASP A 437 -32.51 -1.45 15.10
C ASP A 437 -31.09 -1.38 15.67
N ALA A 438 -30.26 -0.48 15.13
CA ALA A 438 -28.84 -0.39 15.44
C ALA A 438 -28.60 -0.11 16.92
N LYS A 439 -27.90 -1.02 17.57
CA LYS A 439 -27.45 -0.90 18.96
C LYS A 439 -26.02 -0.38 19.02
N PRO A 440 -25.58 0.20 20.16
CA PRO A 440 -24.17 0.60 20.33
C PRO A 440 -23.18 -0.53 20.07
N GLU A 441 -23.55 -1.77 20.39
CA GLU A 441 -22.73 -2.95 20.14
C GLU A 441 -22.55 -3.23 18.63
N ASP A 442 -23.57 -2.95 17.81
CA ASP A 442 -23.47 -3.11 16.36
C ASP A 442 -22.54 -2.07 15.74
N GLN A 443 -22.50 -0.85 16.30
CA GLN A 443 -21.58 0.21 15.91
C GLN A 443 -20.13 -0.19 16.20
N GLU A 444 -19.85 -0.69 17.42
CA GLU A 444 -18.53 -1.19 17.77
C GLU A 444 -18.11 -2.36 16.88
N ARG A 445 -19.01 -3.34 16.69
CA ARG A 445 -18.75 -4.53 15.86
C ARG A 445 -18.47 -4.16 14.41
N ALA A 446 -19.15 -3.16 13.85
CA ALA A 446 -18.89 -2.69 12.49
C ALA A 446 -17.48 -2.12 12.34
N ILE A 447 -17.00 -1.34 13.29
CA ILE A 447 -15.63 -0.81 13.29
C ILE A 447 -14.60 -1.94 13.47
N LEU A 448 -14.83 -2.89 14.36
CA LEU A 448 -13.93 -4.03 14.57
C LEU A 448 -13.89 -4.95 13.33
N LEU A 449 -15.00 -5.10 12.61
CA LEU A 449 -15.05 -5.83 11.34
C LEU A 449 -14.20 -5.14 10.28
N ILE A 450 -14.31 -3.81 10.13
CA ILE A 450 -13.43 -3.03 9.25
C ILE A 450 -11.96 -3.26 9.63
N ALA A 451 -11.61 -3.09 10.91
CA ALA A 451 -10.25 -3.24 11.40
C ALA A 451 -9.68 -4.63 11.08
N ARG A 452 -10.43 -5.70 11.37
CA ARG A 452 -10.02 -7.09 11.13
C ARG A 452 -9.78 -7.39 9.66
N ASN A 453 -10.77 -7.08 8.80
CA ASN A 453 -10.72 -7.47 7.39
C ASN A 453 -9.76 -6.60 6.59
N LEU A 454 -9.55 -5.36 7.03
CA LEU A 454 -8.56 -4.47 6.44
C LEU A 454 -7.12 -4.80 6.89
N ALA A 455 -6.92 -5.23 8.14
CA ALA A 455 -5.61 -5.70 8.62
C ALA A 455 -5.16 -6.97 7.92
N ALA A 456 -6.10 -7.75 7.45
CA ALA A 456 -5.83 -9.00 6.73
C ALA A 456 -4.82 -8.85 5.57
N SER A 457 -3.98 -9.88 5.33
CA SER A 457 -3.10 -9.98 4.17
C SER A 457 -3.28 -11.36 3.51
N PRO A 458 -3.90 -11.38 2.31
CA PRO A 458 -4.44 -10.25 1.55
C PRO A 458 -5.58 -9.55 2.28
N ILE A 459 -5.88 -8.32 1.86
CA ILE A 459 -7.02 -7.55 2.36
C ILE A 459 -8.31 -8.24 1.90
N VAL A 460 -9.22 -8.51 2.85
CA VAL A 460 -10.51 -9.18 2.59
C VAL A 460 -11.72 -8.30 2.87
N LEU A 461 -11.51 -7.00 3.04
CA LEU A 461 -12.58 -6.03 3.27
C LEU A 461 -13.46 -5.88 2.02
N THR A 462 -14.79 -6.04 2.20
CA THR A 462 -15.77 -5.94 1.10
C THR A 462 -16.41 -4.56 1.01
N ASP A 463 -16.99 -4.24 -0.15
CA ASP A 463 -17.72 -2.99 -0.34
C ASP A 463 -18.95 -2.91 0.58
N ARG A 464 -19.64 -4.06 0.75
CA ARG A 464 -20.81 -4.17 1.63
C ARG A 464 -20.49 -3.90 3.10
N GLN A 465 -19.36 -4.37 3.59
CA GLN A 465 -18.93 -4.14 4.97
C GLN A 465 -18.69 -2.65 5.24
N VAL A 466 -18.05 -1.94 4.30
CA VAL A 466 -17.84 -0.50 4.42
C VAL A 466 -19.16 0.26 4.32
N GLU A 467 -20.05 -0.09 3.40
CA GLU A 467 -21.39 0.50 3.27
C GLU A 467 -22.18 0.39 4.57
N LEU A 468 -22.21 -0.81 5.17
CA LEU A 468 -22.90 -1.05 6.44
C LEU A 468 -22.27 -0.24 7.59
N ALA A 469 -20.95 -0.23 7.69
CA ALA A 469 -20.28 0.56 8.72
C ALA A 469 -20.55 2.06 8.55
N VAL A 470 -20.54 2.60 7.31
CA VAL A 470 -20.90 4.01 7.06
C VAL A 470 -22.33 4.31 7.48
N LYS A 471 -23.27 3.38 7.25
CA LYS A 471 -24.67 3.53 7.72
C LYS A 471 -24.80 3.53 9.24
N LEU A 472 -24.01 2.72 9.93
CA LEU A 472 -24.08 2.54 11.39
C LEU A 472 -23.35 3.65 12.17
N VAL A 473 -22.18 4.08 11.73
CA VAL A 473 -21.30 4.99 12.48
C VAL A 473 -20.92 6.28 11.72
N GLY A 474 -21.33 6.40 10.48
CA GLY A 474 -21.03 7.55 9.63
C GLY A 474 -19.66 7.51 8.97
N PRO A 475 -19.45 8.33 7.91
CA PRO A 475 -18.25 8.30 7.10
C PRO A 475 -16.98 8.73 7.85
N ARG A 476 -17.10 9.63 8.85
CA ARG A 476 -15.96 10.11 9.65
C ARG A 476 -15.34 8.98 10.48
N ALA A 477 -16.15 8.26 11.25
CA ALA A 477 -15.66 7.16 12.09
C ALA A 477 -15.05 6.04 11.25
N VAL A 478 -15.68 5.67 10.12
CA VAL A 478 -15.14 4.67 9.20
C VAL A 478 -13.81 5.13 8.59
N THR A 479 -13.70 6.38 8.15
CA THR A 479 -12.45 6.92 7.61
C THR A 479 -11.32 6.90 8.63
N GLN A 480 -11.64 7.30 9.89
CA GLN A 480 -10.67 7.26 10.99
C GLN A 480 -10.27 5.83 11.34
N ALA A 481 -11.20 4.88 11.32
CA ALA A 481 -10.89 3.46 11.56
C ALA A 481 -9.96 2.88 10.47
N ILE A 482 -10.19 3.23 9.21
CA ILE A 482 -9.31 2.84 8.09
C ILE A 482 -7.91 3.44 8.27
N ASN A 483 -7.82 4.74 8.59
CA ASN A 483 -6.55 5.43 8.85
C ASN A 483 -5.79 4.79 10.04
N TYR A 484 -6.50 4.54 11.13
CA TYR A 484 -5.97 3.89 12.32
C TYR A 484 -5.39 2.50 11.99
N THR A 485 -6.18 1.66 11.33
CA THR A 485 -5.76 0.31 10.91
C THR A 485 -4.52 0.35 10.01
N ALA A 486 -4.44 1.34 9.11
CA ALA A 486 -3.28 1.51 8.23
C ALA A 486 -1.99 1.75 9.03
N TYR A 487 -1.99 2.66 10.01
CA TYR A 487 -0.81 2.91 10.85
C TYR A 487 -0.47 1.74 11.78
N ARG A 488 -1.49 1.06 12.32
CA ARG A 488 -1.26 -0.13 13.16
C ARG A 488 -0.62 -1.26 12.35
N ALA A 489 -1.04 -1.48 11.12
CA ALA A 489 -0.43 -2.48 10.24
C ALA A 489 1.04 -2.18 9.91
N ALA A 490 1.44 -0.90 9.82
CA ALA A 490 2.85 -0.55 9.70
C ALA A 490 3.61 -0.83 11.00
N PHE A 491 3.04 -0.47 12.14
CA PHE A 491 3.60 -0.73 13.47
C PHE A 491 3.85 -2.22 13.69
N ASP A 492 2.87 -3.06 13.39
CA ASP A 492 2.93 -4.51 13.54
C ASP A 492 4.10 -5.10 12.73
N ARG A 493 4.25 -4.67 11.47
CA ARG A 493 5.33 -5.17 10.59
C ARG A 493 6.71 -4.73 11.04
N ILE A 494 6.85 -3.49 11.49
CA ILE A 494 8.13 -2.97 11.99
C ILE A 494 8.56 -3.71 13.24
N THR A 495 7.66 -3.89 14.20
CA THR A 495 7.96 -4.51 15.48
C THR A 495 8.26 -6.01 15.33
N GLU A 496 7.54 -6.72 14.45
CA GLU A 496 7.80 -8.13 14.17
C GLU A 496 9.11 -8.31 13.38
N ALA A 497 9.36 -7.52 12.33
CA ALA A 497 10.62 -7.62 11.57
C ALA A 497 11.83 -7.32 12.44
N ALA A 498 11.75 -6.29 13.27
CA ALA A 498 12.83 -5.95 14.19
C ALA A 498 12.97 -6.91 15.39
N GLY A 499 12.00 -7.81 15.60
CA GLY A 499 12.02 -8.77 16.71
C GLY A 499 11.99 -8.10 18.07
N LEU A 500 11.20 -7.02 18.22
CA LEU A 500 11.20 -6.25 19.46
C LEU A 500 10.58 -7.04 20.61
N GLY A 501 11.17 -6.86 21.81
CA GLY A 501 10.65 -7.34 23.10
C GLY A 501 10.01 -6.22 23.91
N LEU A 502 9.19 -6.60 24.91
CA LEU A 502 8.60 -5.69 25.91
C LEU A 502 9.62 -5.38 27.01
#